data_88070bdec2b4289b9880f5124a4466d0
#
_entry.id   88070bdec2b4289b9880f5124a4466d0
#
_cell.length_a   1.000
_cell.length_b   1.000
_cell.length_c   1.000
_cell.angle_alpha   90.00
_cell.angle_beta   90.00
_cell.angle_gamma   90.00
#
_symmetry.space_group_name_H-M   'P 1'
#
loop_
_entity.id
_entity.type
_entity.pdbx_description
1 polymer ?
#
loop_
_entity_poly.entity_id
_entity_poly.type
_entity_poly.pdbx_seq_one_letter_code
_entity_poly.pdbx_strand_id
1 'polypeptide(L)'
;MFCNNLLLIIVNMKYSWVVYILCCSDGKLYTGVTNNIEKRVNAHNAGEASKFTRARLPVKILAASRFMTKEDAYRLEYRIKKLPRNKKLQVLKVE
;
A
#
# COMPACT_ATOMS: atom_id res chain seq x y z
N MET A 1 26.68 2.33 20.45
CA MET A 1 25.72 3.37 20.06
C MET A 1 25.60 3.53 18.55
N PHE A 2 26.71 3.74 17.89
CA PHE A 2 26.67 3.91 16.43
C PHE A 2 26.23 2.66 15.69
N CYS A 3 26.61 1.47 16.19
CA CYS A 3 26.19 0.22 15.59
C CYS A 3 24.68 0.04 15.67
N ASN A 4 24.04 0.56 16.73
CA ASN A 4 22.59 0.49 16.88
C ASN A 4 21.87 1.32 15.80
N ASN A 5 22.41 2.49 15.48
CA ASN A 5 21.80 3.34 14.45
C ASN A 5 21.87 2.66 13.07
N LEU A 6 23.02 2.08 12.74
CA LEU A 6 23.17 1.37 11.48
C LEU A 6 22.25 0.17 11.39
N LEU A 7 22.19 -0.62 12.48
CA LEU A 7 21.30 -1.77 12.52
C LEU A 7 19.84 -1.37 12.36
N LEU A 8 19.43 -0.27 13.03
CA LEU A 8 18.07 0.23 12.91
C LEU A 8 17.73 0.65 11.48
N ILE A 9 18.66 1.31 10.79
CA ILE A 9 18.48 1.69 9.39
C ILE A 9 18.29 0.46 8.51
N ILE A 10 19.09 -0.58 8.70
CA ILE A 10 18.99 -1.82 7.93
C ILE A 10 17.64 -2.49 8.18
N VAL A 11 17.21 -2.56 9.43
CA VAL A 11 15.92 -3.16 9.78
C VAL A 11 14.77 -2.38 9.16
N ASN A 12 14.83 -1.04 9.20
CA ASN A 12 13.80 -0.19 8.60
C ASN A 12 13.72 -0.36 7.09
N MET A 13 14.86 -0.53 6.41
CA MET A 13 14.86 -0.81 4.99
C MET A 13 14.20 -2.14 4.66
N LYS A 14 14.40 -3.15 5.51
CA LYS A 14 13.80 -4.47 5.31
C LYS A 14 12.29 -4.45 5.54
N TYR A 15 11.81 -3.68 6.54
CA TYR A 15 10.40 -3.59 6.91
C TYR A 15 9.82 -2.25 6.48
N SER A 16 9.97 -1.92 5.21
CA SER A 16 9.53 -0.62 4.69
C SER A 16 8.34 -0.72 3.73
N TRP A 17 7.80 -1.91 3.53
CA TRP A 17 6.72 -2.13 2.58
C TRP A 17 5.36 -2.10 3.25
N VAL A 18 4.37 -1.59 2.53
CA VAL A 18 2.98 -1.55 2.99
C VAL A 18 2.06 -2.01 1.89
N VAL A 19 0.91 -2.54 2.30
CA VAL A 19 -0.22 -2.73 1.41
C VAL A 19 -1.14 -1.53 1.62
N TYR A 20 -1.64 -0.95 0.52
CA TYR A 20 -2.52 0.21 0.60
C TYR A 20 -3.78 -0.03 -0.20
N ILE A 21 -4.85 0.68 0.17
CA ILE A 21 -6.11 0.69 -0.55
C ILE A 21 -6.44 2.13 -0.89
N LEU A 22 -6.68 2.38 -2.18
CA LEU A 22 -7.12 3.67 -2.69
C LEU A 22 -8.60 3.63 -3.02
N CYS A 23 -9.27 4.76 -2.83
CA CYS A 23 -10.61 4.98 -3.34
C CYS A 23 -10.51 5.84 -4.59
N CYS A 24 -11.07 5.35 -5.68
CA CYS A 24 -11.11 6.07 -6.94
C CYS A 24 -12.30 7.02 -7.00
N SER A 25 -12.32 7.92 -8.01
CA SER A 25 -13.38 8.91 -8.14
C SER A 25 -14.77 8.29 -8.32
N ASP A 26 -14.84 7.09 -8.89
CA ASP A 26 -16.09 6.36 -9.09
C ASP A 26 -16.45 5.46 -7.89
N GLY A 27 -15.69 5.54 -6.80
CA GLY A 27 -15.92 4.75 -5.60
C GLY A 27 -15.30 3.37 -5.61
N LYS A 28 -14.69 2.95 -6.71
CA LYS A 28 -14.02 1.64 -6.76
C LYS A 28 -12.73 1.66 -5.96
N LEU A 29 -12.35 0.49 -5.46
CA LEU A 29 -11.15 0.34 -4.65
C LEU A 29 -10.02 -0.26 -5.46
N TYR A 30 -8.81 0.21 -5.18
CA TYR A 30 -7.59 -0.34 -5.75
C TYR A 30 -6.64 -0.74 -4.63
N THR A 31 -6.11 -1.95 -4.70
CA THR A 31 -5.16 -2.48 -3.71
C THR A 31 -3.78 -2.61 -4.34
N GLY A 32 -2.78 -2.09 -3.66
CA GLY A 32 -1.40 -2.14 -4.15
C GLY A 32 -0.39 -2.31 -3.04
N VAL A 33 0.86 -2.43 -3.45
CA VAL A 33 2.02 -2.61 -2.57
C VAL A 33 3.06 -1.57 -2.93
N THR A 34 3.69 -0.96 -1.93
CA THR A 34 4.75 0.01 -2.18
C THR A 34 5.67 0.11 -0.97
N ASN A 35 6.87 0.60 -1.20
CA ASN A 35 7.76 1.00 -0.11
C ASN A 35 7.84 2.51 0.05
N ASN A 36 7.00 3.26 -0.66
CA ASN A 36 6.91 4.71 -0.52
C ASN A 36 5.49 5.13 -0.89
N ILE A 37 4.62 5.19 0.11
CA ILE A 37 3.19 5.43 -0.10
C ILE A 37 2.92 6.80 -0.71
N GLU A 38 3.59 7.84 -0.25
CA GLU A 38 3.38 9.19 -0.76
C GLU A 38 3.72 9.29 -2.24
N LYS A 39 4.90 8.80 -2.61
CA LYS A 39 5.35 8.81 -3.99
C LYS A 39 4.41 7.99 -4.87
N ARG A 40 3.93 6.86 -4.35
CA ARG A 40 3.06 5.96 -5.12
C ARG A 40 1.68 6.58 -5.36
N VAL A 41 1.10 7.22 -4.34
CA VAL A 41 -0.20 7.90 -4.49
C VAL A 41 -0.07 9.05 -5.49
N ASN A 42 1.03 9.80 -5.42
CA ASN A 42 1.28 10.86 -6.39
C ASN A 42 1.39 10.32 -7.82
N ALA A 43 2.05 9.17 -7.98
CA ALA A 43 2.17 8.53 -9.30
C ALA A 43 0.80 8.08 -9.82
N HIS A 44 -0.06 7.54 -8.95
CA HIS A 44 -1.42 7.19 -9.35
C HIS A 44 -2.18 8.43 -9.84
N ASN A 45 -2.12 9.52 -9.10
CA ASN A 45 -2.84 10.75 -9.47
C ASN A 45 -2.24 11.45 -10.70
N ALA A 46 -0.99 11.15 -11.02
CA ALA A 46 -0.38 11.61 -12.26
C ALA A 46 -0.73 10.71 -13.46
N GLY A 47 -1.47 9.65 -13.24
CA GLY A 47 -1.86 8.73 -14.31
C GLY A 47 -0.76 7.77 -14.71
N GLU A 48 0.26 7.57 -13.87
CA GLU A 48 1.46 6.83 -14.24
C GLU A 48 1.62 5.48 -13.56
N ALA A 49 0.71 5.13 -12.64
CA ALA A 49 0.91 3.94 -11.81
C ALA A 49 0.15 2.72 -12.33
N SER A 50 -1.11 2.86 -12.72
CA SER A 50 -1.87 1.73 -13.24
C SER A 50 -2.95 2.20 -14.20
N LYS A 51 -3.35 1.30 -15.12
CA LYS A 51 -4.44 1.59 -16.05
C LYS A 51 -5.76 1.74 -15.31
N PHE A 52 -5.96 0.93 -14.29
CA PHE A 52 -7.21 0.94 -13.51
C PHE A 52 -7.44 2.32 -12.87
N THR A 53 -6.45 2.83 -12.15
CA THR A 53 -6.60 4.10 -11.45
C THR A 53 -6.55 5.29 -12.42
N ARG A 54 -5.79 5.18 -13.51
CA ARG A 54 -5.68 6.25 -14.49
C ARG A 54 -7.04 6.61 -15.09
N ALA A 55 -7.91 5.63 -15.25
CA ALA A 55 -9.26 5.85 -15.77
C ALA A 55 -10.23 6.40 -14.73
N ARG A 56 -9.81 6.50 -13.46
CA ARG A 56 -10.70 6.80 -12.32
C ARG A 56 -10.11 7.83 -11.36
N LEU A 57 -9.38 8.79 -11.91
CA LEU A 57 -8.76 9.84 -11.10
C LEU A 57 -9.78 10.90 -10.68
N PRO A 58 -9.56 11.59 -9.57
CA PRO A 58 -8.45 11.41 -8.64
C PRO A 58 -8.68 10.24 -7.70
N VAL A 59 -7.58 9.73 -7.14
CA VAL A 59 -7.64 8.70 -6.12
C VAL A 59 -7.16 9.28 -4.79
N LYS A 60 -7.63 8.68 -3.69
CA LYS A 60 -7.17 9.04 -2.36
C LYS A 60 -6.99 7.77 -1.53
N ILE A 61 -6.07 7.83 -0.57
CA ILE A 61 -5.78 6.70 0.28
C ILE A 61 -6.91 6.52 1.29
N LEU A 62 -7.39 5.28 1.44
CA LEU A 62 -8.36 4.91 2.47
C LEU A 62 -7.70 4.18 3.64
N ALA A 63 -6.72 3.33 3.35
CA ALA A 63 -6.09 2.53 4.38
C ALA A 63 -4.72 2.07 3.91
N ALA A 64 -3.83 1.84 4.88
CA ALA A 64 -2.54 1.25 4.63
C ALA A 64 -2.21 0.32 5.80
N SER A 65 -1.49 -0.75 5.50
CA SER A 65 -1.03 -1.68 6.52
C SER A 65 0.11 -1.07 7.32
N ARG A 66 0.49 -1.75 8.41
CA ARG A 66 1.76 -1.50 9.08
C ARG A 66 2.91 -1.85 8.13
N PHE A 67 4.11 -1.40 8.48
CA PHE A 67 5.31 -1.75 7.71
C PHE A 67 5.64 -3.23 7.85
N MET A 68 6.07 -3.83 6.76
CA MET A 68 6.40 -5.25 6.70
C MET A 68 7.44 -5.50 5.62
N THR A 69 7.88 -6.75 5.50
CA THR A 69 8.80 -7.12 4.42
C THR A 69 8.08 -7.07 3.09
N LYS A 70 8.84 -6.96 2.01
CA LYS A 70 8.29 -6.99 0.66
C LYS A 70 7.47 -8.26 0.42
N GLU A 71 8.01 -9.41 0.83
CA GLU A 71 7.36 -10.71 0.63
C GLU A 71 6.03 -10.77 1.37
N ASP A 72 6.00 -10.31 2.62
CA ASP A 72 4.76 -10.29 3.40
C ASP A 72 3.74 -9.34 2.81
N ALA A 73 4.18 -8.19 2.29
CA ALA A 73 3.29 -7.23 1.67
C ALA A 73 2.62 -7.82 0.42
N TYR A 74 3.39 -8.52 -0.42
CA TYR A 74 2.81 -9.17 -1.61
C TYR A 74 1.85 -10.29 -1.25
N ARG A 75 2.14 -11.06 -0.19
CA ARG A 75 1.21 -12.10 0.28
C ARG A 75 -0.08 -11.48 0.78
N LEU A 76 0.01 -10.41 1.55
CA LEU A 76 -1.19 -9.73 2.07
C LEU A 76 -2.01 -9.12 0.94
N GLU A 77 -1.36 -8.48 -0.03
CA GLU A 77 -2.04 -7.92 -1.20
C GLU A 77 -2.84 -9.00 -1.94
N TYR A 78 -2.22 -10.15 -2.17
CA TYR A 78 -2.85 -11.27 -2.85
C TYR A 78 -4.12 -11.72 -2.12
N ARG A 79 -4.04 -11.85 -0.80
CA ARG A 79 -5.18 -12.22 0.02
C ARG A 79 -6.30 -11.18 -0.03
N ILE A 80 -5.92 -9.91 0.08
CA ILE A 80 -6.90 -8.82 0.09
C ILE A 80 -7.64 -8.72 -1.23
N LYS A 81 -6.94 -8.90 -2.35
CA LYS A 81 -7.57 -8.81 -3.67
C LYS A 81 -8.67 -9.82 -3.89
N LYS A 82 -8.65 -10.93 -3.17
CA LYS A 82 -9.66 -11.98 -3.26
C LYS A 82 -10.87 -11.73 -2.37
N LEU A 83 -10.80 -10.75 -1.48
CA LEU A 83 -11.89 -10.47 -0.55
C LEU A 83 -12.94 -9.57 -1.18
N PRO A 84 -14.21 -9.68 -0.73
CA PRO A 84 -15.21 -8.70 -1.14
C PRO A 84 -14.86 -7.33 -0.59
N ARG A 85 -15.43 -6.30 -1.22
CA ARG A 85 -15.13 -4.90 -0.93
C ARG A 85 -15.19 -4.57 0.57
N ASN A 86 -16.26 -5.00 1.24
CA ASN A 86 -16.47 -4.66 2.65
C ASN A 86 -15.46 -5.33 3.58
N LYS A 87 -14.79 -6.39 3.14
CA LYS A 87 -13.81 -7.11 3.93
C LYS A 87 -12.40 -6.55 3.75
N LYS A 88 -12.11 -5.92 2.61
CA LYS A 88 -10.77 -5.41 2.31
C LYS A 88 -10.29 -4.40 3.34
N LEU A 89 -11.11 -3.43 3.67
CA LEU A 89 -10.74 -2.39 4.64
C LEU A 89 -10.61 -2.94 6.05
N GLN A 90 -11.44 -3.91 6.41
CA GLN A 90 -11.36 -4.53 7.74
C GLN A 90 -10.02 -5.20 7.98
N VAL A 91 -9.49 -5.89 6.98
CA VAL A 91 -8.21 -6.58 7.12
C VAL A 91 -7.09 -5.60 7.42
N LEU A 92 -7.04 -4.47 6.72
CA LEU A 92 -5.99 -3.46 6.95
C LEU A 92 -6.16 -2.73 8.27
N LYS A 93 -7.39 -2.55 8.73
CA LYS A 93 -7.62 -1.91 10.03
C LYS A 93 -7.14 -2.77 11.19
N VAL A 94 -7.18 -4.08 11.04
CA VAL A 94 -6.73 -5.01 12.08
C VAL A 94 -5.21 -5.19 12.02
N GLU A 95 -4.65 -5.14 10.83
CA GLU A 95 -3.22 -5.25 10.63
C GLU A 95 -2.50 -4.01 11.15
#